data_cc9396160b1027c516ed3afbf0e05d5a
#
_entry.id   cc9396160b1027c516ed3afbf0e05d5a
#
_cell.length_a   1.000
_cell.length_b   1.000
_cell.length_c   1.000
_cell.angle_alpha   90.00
_cell.angle_beta   90.00
_cell.angle_gamma   90.00
#
_symmetry.space_group_name_H-M   'P 1'
#
loop_
_entity.id
_entity.type
_entity.pdbx_description
1 polymer ?
#
loop_
_entity_poly.entity_id
_entity_poly.type
_entity_poly.pdbx_seq_one_letter_code
_entity_poly.pdbx_strand_id
1 'polypeptide(L)'
;MREKKIDWDDVTDEALHTCLLSRTRRVARVVTGIYDQELRPHGINAPQFTLLVIISRLDGATRSEIGRANNQERSTLSRNLQLLLENGWVTEKAGEGRNKPIVVSAAGHRLLDRAAPAWRTAQAKTRELLGTDGVAAVLKIADELATQ
;
A
#
# COMPACT_ATOMS: atom_id res chain seq x y z
N MET A 1 11.16 -45.09 13.43
CA MET A 1 10.14 -44.07 13.74
C MET A 1 9.14 -44.07 12.59
N ARG A 2 7.89 -44.41 12.83
CA ARG A 2 6.84 -44.33 11.78
C ARG A 2 6.54 -42.85 11.58
N GLU A 3 6.80 -42.31 10.37
CA GLU A 3 6.29 -41.02 9.98
C GLU A 3 4.77 -41.01 10.13
N LYS A 4 4.25 -40.08 10.93
CA LYS A 4 2.82 -39.91 11.10
C LYS A 4 2.27 -39.40 9.77
N LYS A 5 1.51 -40.23 9.07
CA LYS A 5 0.88 -39.86 7.79
C LYS A 5 -0.01 -38.62 8.02
N ILE A 6 0.22 -37.59 7.27
CA ILE A 6 -0.59 -36.35 7.34
C ILE A 6 -2.01 -36.71 6.86
N ASP A 7 -3.00 -36.34 7.65
CA ASP A 7 -4.39 -36.35 7.23
C ASP A 7 -4.69 -35.08 6.45
N TRP A 8 -4.76 -35.17 5.15
CA TRP A 8 -4.99 -34.07 4.27
C TRP A 8 -6.40 -33.47 4.33
N ASP A 9 -7.38 -34.24 4.75
CA ASP A 9 -8.75 -33.76 4.92
C ASP A 9 -8.82 -32.82 6.12
N ASP A 10 -8.14 -33.15 7.23
CA ASP A 10 -8.01 -32.27 8.40
C ASP A 10 -7.23 -30.99 8.09
N VAL A 11 -6.08 -31.11 7.42
CA VAL A 11 -5.27 -29.93 7.01
C VAL A 11 -6.05 -29.04 6.03
N THR A 12 -6.81 -29.62 5.13
CA THR A 12 -7.60 -28.88 4.15
C THR A 12 -8.72 -28.10 4.83
N ASP A 13 -9.41 -28.71 5.77
CA ASP A 13 -10.48 -28.07 6.54
C ASP A 13 -9.94 -26.92 7.39
N GLU A 14 -8.85 -27.14 8.11
CA GLU A 14 -8.16 -26.08 8.87
C GLU A 14 -7.72 -24.92 7.95
N ALA A 15 -7.08 -25.22 6.81
CA ALA A 15 -6.62 -24.21 5.85
C ALA A 15 -7.77 -23.36 5.27
N LEU A 16 -8.91 -23.97 5.00
CA LEU A 16 -10.09 -23.25 4.48
C LEU A 16 -10.73 -22.35 5.54
N HIS A 17 -10.74 -22.77 6.80
CA HIS A 17 -11.49 -22.08 7.86
C HIS A 17 -10.64 -21.14 8.72
N THR A 18 -9.35 -21.44 8.95
CA THR A 18 -8.51 -20.74 9.93
C THR A 18 -7.21 -20.16 9.38
N CYS A 19 -6.87 -20.38 8.10
CA CYS A 19 -5.61 -19.92 7.51
C CYS A 19 -5.46 -18.40 7.58
N LEU A 20 -4.53 -17.94 8.39
CA LEU A 20 -4.25 -16.51 8.55
C LEU A 20 -3.76 -15.87 7.26
N LEU A 21 -2.96 -16.56 6.46
CA LEU A 21 -2.48 -16.05 5.16
C LEU A 21 -3.65 -15.71 4.23
N SER A 22 -4.60 -16.64 4.04
CA SER A 22 -5.74 -16.41 3.15
C SER A 22 -6.66 -15.30 3.67
N ARG A 23 -6.85 -15.23 4.99
CA ARG A 23 -7.67 -14.20 5.65
C ARG A 23 -7.05 -12.82 5.53
N THR A 24 -5.76 -12.67 5.82
CA THR A 24 -5.03 -11.41 5.70
C THR A 24 -5.04 -10.90 4.26
N ARG A 25 -4.79 -11.78 3.28
CA ARG A 25 -4.87 -11.42 1.86
C ARG A 25 -6.27 -10.97 1.44
N ARG A 26 -7.31 -11.62 1.98
CA ARG A 26 -8.70 -11.23 1.71
C ARG A 26 -9.00 -9.84 2.26
N VAL A 27 -8.62 -9.56 3.50
CA VAL A 27 -8.79 -8.25 4.13
C VAL A 27 -8.06 -7.19 3.31
N ALA A 28 -6.78 -7.39 3.00
CA ALA A 28 -5.99 -6.44 2.21
C ALA A 28 -6.62 -6.15 0.84
N ARG A 29 -7.13 -7.18 0.14
CA ARG A 29 -7.80 -7.02 -1.15
C ARG A 29 -9.09 -6.21 -1.05
N VAL A 30 -9.93 -6.50 -0.07
CA VAL A 30 -11.20 -5.80 0.14
C VAL A 30 -10.94 -4.34 0.49
N VAL A 31 -10.02 -4.08 1.41
CA VAL A 31 -9.64 -2.70 1.78
C VAL A 31 -9.08 -1.95 0.57
N THR A 32 -8.14 -2.52 -0.17
CA THR A 32 -7.59 -1.91 -1.38
C THR A 32 -8.70 -1.58 -2.38
N GLY A 33 -9.66 -2.49 -2.57
CA GLY A 33 -10.81 -2.28 -3.46
C GLY A 33 -11.68 -1.09 -3.07
N ILE A 34 -11.90 -0.86 -1.77
CA ILE A 34 -12.63 0.31 -1.27
C ILE A 34 -11.93 1.61 -1.67
N TYR A 35 -10.60 1.69 -1.45
CA TYR A 35 -9.82 2.87 -1.83
C TYR A 35 -9.75 3.06 -3.34
N ASP A 36 -9.55 2.00 -4.11
CA ASP A 36 -9.51 2.06 -5.58
C ASP A 36 -10.83 2.56 -6.15
N GLN A 37 -11.96 2.16 -5.58
CA GLN A 37 -13.27 2.62 -6.02
C GLN A 37 -13.44 4.13 -5.85
N GLU A 38 -13.02 4.68 -4.71
CA GLU A 38 -13.12 6.12 -4.43
C GLU A 38 -12.09 6.95 -5.20
N LEU A 39 -10.88 6.41 -5.40
CA LEU A 39 -9.78 7.12 -6.06
C LEU A 39 -9.85 7.08 -7.59
N ARG A 40 -10.50 6.07 -8.17
CA ARG A 40 -10.63 5.89 -9.63
C ARG A 40 -11.12 7.11 -10.39
N PRO A 41 -12.14 7.87 -9.92
CA PRO A 41 -12.59 9.09 -10.61
C PRO A 41 -11.52 10.17 -10.73
N HIS A 42 -10.46 10.09 -9.91
CA HIS A 42 -9.30 11.00 -9.95
C HIS A 42 -8.16 10.50 -10.82
N GLY A 43 -8.31 9.32 -11.45
CA GLY A 43 -7.30 8.72 -12.33
C GLY A 43 -6.12 8.08 -11.61
N ILE A 44 -6.26 7.78 -10.32
CA ILE A 44 -5.21 7.16 -9.50
C ILE A 44 -5.77 5.96 -8.72
N ASN A 45 -4.95 4.95 -8.46
CA ASN A 45 -5.29 3.82 -7.60
C ASN A 45 -4.65 3.93 -6.20
N ALA A 46 -5.07 3.07 -5.27
CA ALA A 46 -4.61 3.10 -3.88
C ALA A 46 -3.09 2.98 -3.74
N PRO A 47 -2.40 2.01 -4.39
CA PRO A 47 -0.94 1.93 -4.32
C PRO A 47 -0.21 3.18 -4.82
N GLN A 48 -0.68 3.76 -5.91
CA GLN A 48 -0.11 4.99 -6.49
C GLN A 48 -0.35 6.19 -5.58
N PHE A 49 -1.55 6.33 -5.02
CA PHE A 49 -1.87 7.40 -4.08
C PHE A 49 -0.98 7.31 -2.82
N THR A 50 -0.86 6.12 -2.23
CA THR A 50 0.01 5.90 -1.07
C THR A 50 1.45 6.26 -1.38
N LEU A 51 1.97 5.83 -2.52
CA LEU A 51 3.34 6.14 -2.95
C LEU A 51 3.54 7.65 -3.13
N LEU A 52 2.57 8.34 -3.74
CA LEU A 52 2.63 9.79 -3.94
C LEU A 52 2.62 10.55 -2.60
N VAL A 53 1.83 10.10 -1.62
CA VAL A 53 1.82 10.65 -0.26
C VAL A 53 3.17 10.47 0.43
N ILE A 54 3.78 9.28 0.31
CA ILE A 54 5.10 8.99 0.89
C ILE A 54 6.17 9.90 0.27
N ILE A 55 6.18 10.04 -1.06
CA ILE A 55 7.13 10.92 -1.76
C ILE A 55 6.93 12.38 -1.32
N SER A 56 5.69 12.83 -1.18
CA SER A 56 5.37 14.17 -0.68
C SER A 56 5.91 14.41 0.74
N ARG A 57 5.83 13.39 1.59
CA ARG A 57 6.31 13.48 2.99
C ARG A 57 7.84 13.50 3.09
N LEU A 58 8.52 12.71 2.24
CA LEU A 58 9.98 12.58 2.27
C LEU A 58 10.70 13.73 1.54
N ASP A 59 10.05 14.38 0.61
CA ASP A 59 10.48 15.56 -0.16
C ASP A 59 11.95 15.50 -0.63
N GLY A 60 12.20 14.73 -1.68
CA GLY A 60 13.54 14.59 -2.26
C GLY A 60 14.26 13.30 -1.87
N ALA A 61 13.54 12.28 -1.47
CA ALA A 61 14.11 10.96 -1.20
C ALA A 61 14.50 10.23 -2.48
N THR A 62 15.51 9.38 -2.35
CA THR A 62 15.94 8.45 -3.40
C THR A 62 14.96 7.27 -3.54
N ARG A 63 15.02 6.55 -4.66
CA ARG A 63 14.23 5.33 -4.88
C ARG A 63 14.36 4.32 -3.74
N SER A 64 15.58 4.17 -3.21
CA SER A 64 15.87 3.26 -2.10
C SER A 64 15.17 3.67 -0.79
N GLU A 65 15.19 4.96 -0.47
CA GLU A 65 14.52 5.52 0.72
C GLU A 65 13.00 5.41 0.61
N ILE A 66 12.45 5.72 -0.56
CA ILE A 66 11.02 5.55 -0.86
C ILE A 66 10.61 4.08 -0.71
N GLY A 67 11.40 3.15 -1.24
CA GLY A 67 11.14 1.71 -1.12
C GLY A 67 11.10 1.22 0.33
N ARG A 68 12.03 1.68 1.15
CA ARG A 68 12.02 1.36 2.59
C ARG A 68 10.79 1.92 3.30
N ALA A 69 10.44 3.17 3.02
CA ALA A 69 9.28 3.82 3.62
C ALA A 69 7.95 3.19 3.20
N ASN A 70 7.87 2.68 1.96
CA ASN A 70 6.65 2.07 1.42
C ASN A 70 6.53 0.57 1.70
N ASN A 71 7.55 -0.05 2.25
CA ASN A 71 7.59 -1.48 2.59
C ASN A 71 7.19 -2.40 1.42
N GLN A 72 7.52 -1.99 0.18
CA GLN A 72 7.20 -2.70 -1.06
C GLN A 72 8.43 -3.40 -1.64
N GLU A 73 8.18 -4.51 -2.33
CA GLU A 73 9.20 -5.15 -3.16
C GLU A 73 9.70 -4.19 -4.25
N ARG A 74 10.99 -4.28 -4.54
CA ARG A 74 11.69 -3.40 -5.49
C ARG A 74 11.04 -3.36 -6.88
N SER A 75 10.55 -4.49 -7.39
CA SER A 75 9.91 -4.58 -8.70
C SER A 75 8.56 -3.86 -8.75
N THR A 76 7.74 -4.02 -7.71
CA THR A 76 6.43 -3.36 -7.58
C THR A 76 6.60 -1.85 -7.41
N LEU A 77 7.55 -1.43 -6.56
CA LEU A 77 7.91 -0.02 -6.40
C LEU A 77 8.35 0.59 -7.71
N SER A 78 9.27 -0.06 -8.44
CA SER A 78 9.80 0.45 -9.70
C SER A 78 8.70 0.67 -10.73
N ARG A 79 7.76 -0.26 -10.84
CA ARG A 79 6.61 -0.15 -11.76
C ARG A 79 5.68 1.00 -11.38
N ASN A 80 5.30 1.10 -10.11
CA ASN A 80 4.42 2.17 -9.64
C ASN A 80 5.09 3.55 -9.78
N LEU A 81 6.38 3.64 -9.44
CA LEU A 81 7.13 4.89 -9.56
C LEU A 81 7.27 5.33 -11.02
N GLN A 82 7.50 4.39 -11.94
CA GLN A 82 7.54 4.67 -13.37
C GLN A 82 6.21 5.27 -13.85
N LEU A 83 5.07 4.73 -13.42
CA LEU A 83 3.75 5.27 -13.76
C LEU A 83 3.55 6.69 -13.20
N LEU A 84 4.04 7.00 -12.00
CA LEU A 84 3.95 8.35 -11.44
C LEU A 84 4.81 9.34 -12.24
N LEU A 85 5.99 8.92 -12.72
CA LEU A 85 6.86 9.73 -13.58
C LEU A 85 6.22 9.98 -14.95
N GLU A 86 5.69 8.93 -15.58
CA GLU A 86 5.03 9.02 -16.90
C GLU A 86 3.79 9.93 -16.87
N ASN A 87 3.04 9.93 -15.78
CA ASN A 87 1.91 10.82 -15.57
C ASN A 87 2.33 12.25 -15.18
N GLY A 88 3.61 12.50 -14.95
CA GLY A 88 4.12 13.81 -14.54
C GLY A 88 3.73 14.21 -13.12
N TRP A 89 3.35 13.27 -12.26
CA TRP A 89 2.98 13.54 -10.87
C TRP A 89 4.18 13.64 -9.93
N VAL A 90 5.29 13.06 -10.33
CA VAL A 90 6.59 13.20 -9.68
C VAL A 90 7.66 13.51 -10.71
N THR A 91 8.77 14.12 -10.25
CA THR A 91 9.93 14.44 -11.08
C THR A 91 11.21 14.03 -10.36
N GLU A 92 12.23 13.66 -11.14
CA GLU A 92 13.59 13.48 -10.63
C GLU A 92 14.33 14.82 -10.64
N LYS A 93 14.88 15.24 -9.50
CA LYS A 93 15.78 16.40 -9.42
C LYS A 93 17.16 16.02 -9.96
N ALA A 94 17.94 17.03 -10.37
CA ALA A 94 19.34 16.86 -10.71
C ALA A 94 20.10 16.23 -9.52
N GLY A 95 20.87 15.20 -9.77
CA GLY A 95 21.66 14.48 -8.78
C GLY A 95 22.72 13.65 -9.47
N GLU A 96 23.72 13.20 -8.72
CA GLU A 96 24.80 12.35 -9.25
C GLU A 96 24.36 10.89 -9.35
N GLY A 97 24.58 10.26 -10.52
CA GLY A 97 24.40 8.83 -10.75
C GLY A 97 22.93 8.36 -10.64
N ARG A 98 22.75 7.17 -10.03
CA ARG A 98 21.44 6.52 -9.88
C ARG A 98 20.60 7.04 -8.70
N ASN A 99 21.18 7.88 -7.85
CA ASN A 99 20.55 8.40 -6.62
C ASN A 99 19.90 9.77 -6.86
N LYS A 100 19.08 9.89 -7.90
CA LYS A 100 18.35 11.12 -8.16
C LYS A 100 17.21 11.28 -7.17
N PRO A 101 17.13 12.43 -6.44
CA PRO A 101 16.02 12.71 -5.56
C PRO A 101 14.71 12.80 -6.35
N ILE A 102 13.64 12.24 -5.80
CA ILE A 102 12.30 12.27 -6.38
C ILE A 102 11.43 13.18 -5.54
N VAL A 103 10.70 14.05 -6.22
CA VAL A 103 9.77 15.00 -5.58
C VAL A 103 8.43 15.00 -6.29
N VAL A 104 7.39 15.35 -5.55
CA VAL A 104 6.06 15.55 -6.12
C VAL A 104 6.07 16.82 -6.96
N SER A 105 5.53 16.73 -8.18
CA SER A 105 5.36 17.90 -9.07
C SER A 105 4.16 18.76 -8.66
N ALA A 106 4.05 19.95 -9.24
CA ALA A 106 2.84 20.77 -9.08
C ALA A 106 1.56 20.03 -9.53
N ALA A 107 1.64 19.20 -10.58
CA ALA A 107 0.52 18.37 -11.01
C ALA A 107 0.19 17.27 -10.00
N GLY A 108 1.21 16.67 -9.39
CA GLY A 108 1.05 15.69 -8.32
C GLY A 108 0.39 16.28 -7.06
N HIS A 109 0.81 17.47 -6.64
CA HIS A 109 0.17 18.16 -5.52
C HIS A 109 -1.30 18.48 -5.80
N ARG A 110 -1.63 19.01 -6.99
CA ARG A 110 -3.03 19.23 -7.39
C ARG A 110 -3.85 17.93 -7.40
N LEU A 111 -3.25 16.81 -7.79
CA LEU A 111 -3.91 15.51 -7.74
C LEU A 111 -4.19 15.09 -6.29
N LEU A 112 -3.21 15.20 -5.39
CA LEU A 112 -3.38 14.90 -3.97
C LEU A 112 -4.50 15.72 -3.35
N ASP A 113 -4.54 17.03 -3.63
CA ASP A 113 -5.59 17.92 -3.13
C ASP A 113 -6.98 17.50 -3.60
N ARG A 114 -7.14 17.16 -4.88
CA ARG A 114 -8.41 16.72 -5.44
C ARG A 114 -8.84 15.32 -4.94
N ALA A 115 -7.89 14.44 -4.70
CA ALA A 115 -8.15 13.05 -4.28
C ALA A 115 -8.30 12.91 -2.75
N ALA A 116 -7.85 13.88 -1.96
CA ALA A 116 -7.91 13.82 -0.50
C ALA A 116 -9.33 13.59 0.06
N PRO A 117 -10.40 14.23 -0.45
CA PRO A 117 -11.77 13.93 0.01
C PRO A 117 -12.18 12.47 -0.28
N ALA A 118 -11.82 11.94 -1.45
CA ALA A 118 -12.10 10.55 -1.84
C ALA A 118 -11.36 9.58 -0.93
N TRP A 119 -10.09 9.85 -0.63
CA TRP A 119 -9.34 9.07 0.35
C TRP A 119 -10.01 9.06 1.73
N ARG A 120 -10.50 10.22 2.22
CA ARG A 120 -11.21 10.28 3.51
C ARG A 120 -12.50 9.46 3.48
N THR A 121 -13.22 9.47 2.38
CA THR A 121 -14.43 8.64 2.19
C THR A 121 -14.06 7.16 2.25
N ALA A 122 -13.02 6.72 1.55
CA ALA A 122 -12.52 5.35 1.60
C ALA A 122 -12.09 4.94 3.02
N GLN A 123 -11.40 5.85 3.73
CA GLN A 123 -10.99 5.63 5.12
C GLN A 123 -12.19 5.44 6.04
N ALA A 124 -13.24 6.24 5.90
CA ALA A 124 -14.46 6.10 6.69
C ALA A 124 -15.17 4.76 6.43
N LYS A 125 -15.34 4.38 5.15
CA LYS A 125 -15.91 3.08 4.75
C LYS A 125 -15.11 1.90 5.29
N THR A 126 -13.79 2.00 5.25
CA THR A 126 -12.89 0.95 5.78
C THR A 126 -13.02 0.82 7.29
N ARG A 127 -13.11 1.95 8.01
CA ARG A 127 -13.34 1.96 9.47
C ARG A 127 -14.67 1.33 9.83
N GLU A 128 -15.72 1.62 9.08
CA GLU A 128 -17.04 1.02 9.27
C GLU A 128 -17.00 -0.50 9.04
N LEU A 129 -16.34 -0.95 7.97
CA LEU A 129 -16.18 -2.36 7.63
C LEU A 129 -15.43 -3.15 8.72
N LEU A 130 -14.32 -2.60 9.22
CA LEU A 130 -13.47 -3.28 10.20
C LEU A 130 -13.99 -3.19 11.63
N GLY A 131 -14.82 -2.20 11.94
CA GLY A 131 -15.25 -1.88 13.28
C GLY A 131 -14.10 -1.38 14.17
N THR A 132 -14.43 -0.94 15.37
CA THR A 132 -13.46 -0.33 16.31
C THR A 132 -12.31 -1.28 16.63
N ASP A 133 -12.61 -2.52 16.97
CA ASP A 133 -11.60 -3.51 17.36
C ASP A 133 -10.71 -3.93 16.16
N GLY A 134 -11.30 -4.09 14.97
CA GLY A 134 -10.56 -4.40 13.76
C GLY A 134 -9.61 -3.28 13.37
N VAL A 135 -10.04 -2.03 13.44
CA VAL A 135 -9.18 -0.86 13.18
C VAL A 135 -8.02 -0.82 14.18
N ALA A 136 -8.31 -0.97 15.48
CA ALA A 136 -7.27 -0.98 16.51
C ALA A 136 -6.24 -2.11 16.29
N ALA A 137 -6.71 -3.31 15.96
CA ALA A 137 -5.85 -4.46 15.69
C ALA A 137 -4.94 -4.21 14.47
N VAL A 138 -5.49 -3.71 13.35
CA VAL A 138 -4.71 -3.42 12.13
C VAL A 138 -3.64 -2.37 12.39
N LEU A 139 -3.99 -1.27 13.07
CA LEU A 139 -3.03 -0.20 13.38
C LEU A 139 -1.92 -0.72 14.28
N LYS A 140 -2.26 -1.41 15.38
CA LYS A 140 -1.28 -2.00 16.29
C LYS A 140 -0.29 -2.93 15.59
N ILE A 141 -0.82 -3.90 14.81
CA ILE A 141 0.03 -4.86 14.09
C ILE A 141 0.93 -4.15 13.08
N ALA A 142 0.41 -3.18 12.34
CA ALA A 142 1.18 -2.43 11.37
C ALA A 142 2.32 -1.63 12.02
N ASP A 143 2.07 -0.99 13.16
CA ASP A 143 3.07 -0.23 13.91
C ASP A 143 4.18 -1.16 14.47
N GLU A 144 3.80 -2.33 15.01
CA GLU A 144 4.76 -3.33 15.51
C GLU A 144 5.64 -3.89 14.38
N LEU A 145 5.10 -4.10 13.18
CA LEU A 145 5.87 -4.57 12.02
C LEU A 145 6.80 -3.49 11.44
N ALA A 146 6.44 -2.21 11.57
CA ALA A 146 7.28 -1.10 11.10
C ALA A 146 8.56 -0.91 11.93
N THR A 147 8.62 -1.47 13.13
CA THR A 147 9.78 -1.37 14.04
C THR A 147 10.76 -2.54 13.93
N GLN A 148 10.48 -3.54 13.08
CA GLN A 148 11.37 -4.69 12.81
C GLN A 148 12.26 -4.42 11.60
#